data_f29892e583c03d7cc767fe62eaa16e96
#
_entry.id   f29892e583c03d7cc767fe62eaa16e96
#
_cell.length_a   1.000
_cell.length_b   1.000
_cell.length_c   1.000
_cell.angle_alpha   90.00
_cell.angle_beta   90.00
_cell.angle_gamma   90.00
#
_symmetry.space_group_name_H-M   'P 1'
#
loop_
_entity.id
_entity.type
_entity.pdbx_description
1 polymer ?
#
loop_
_entity_poly.entity_id
_entity_poly.type
_entity_poly.pdbx_seq_one_letter_code
_entity_poly.pdbx_strand_id
1 'polypeptide(L)'
;MELFPARADIVMPAGVAGPDPVSFVVHAFVVRDGDDIILVDTLQQPGHVDLIAEALARAGSGFEAIRYIVLTHHHPDHTGGLAEVVSRAPQAQVLGGAGDARVIAEATRVAVDVVGAGDSVLGLEVVPTPGHTAGHVCLVDPGSSTVLLGDVVGNIGRLERGPAQFTENADQAEATLHALADRGLEHGVPSHGDPFAGASRSIAELLRTSA
;
A
#
# COMPACT_ATOMS: atom_id res chain seq x y z
N MET A 1 -6.03 10.25 -13.14
CA MET A 1 -6.34 9.22 -12.13
C MET A 1 -7.03 9.87 -10.93
N GLU A 2 -8.05 9.21 -10.36
CA GLU A 2 -8.73 9.68 -9.14
C GLU A 2 -8.54 8.67 -8.03
N LEU A 3 -8.32 9.16 -6.80
CA LEU A 3 -7.99 8.35 -5.63
C LEU A 3 -9.06 8.49 -4.55
N PHE A 4 -9.60 7.37 -4.08
CA PHE A 4 -10.63 7.31 -3.03
C PHE A 4 -10.13 6.39 -1.91
N PRO A 5 -9.71 6.94 -0.75
CA PRO A 5 -9.22 6.14 0.35
C PRO A 5 -10.37 5.40 1.07
N ALA A 6 -10.14 4.14 1.39
CA ALA A 6 -10.87 3.38 2.40
C ALA A 6 -10.02 3.39 3.68
N ARG A 7 -10.51 3.98 4.76
CA ARG A 7 -9.76 4.20 5.99
C ARG A 7 -10.30 3.31 7.11
N ALA A 8 -9.39 2.57 7.76
CA ALA A 8 -9.68 1.83 8.97
C ALA A 8 -8.83 2.33 10.15
N ASP A 9 -9.45 2.48 11.32
CA ASP A 9 -8.77 2.72 12.58
C ASP A 9 -8.50 1.35 13.24
N ILE A 10 -7.24 1.04 13.48
CA ILE A 10 -6.77 -0.24 14.02
C ILE A 10 -6.27 -0.03 15.43
N VAL A 11 -6.59 -0.98 16.31
CA VAL A 11 -5.98 -1.05 17.65
C VAL A 11 -5.12 -2.32 17.70
N MET A 12 -3.82 -2.15 17.71
CA MET A 12 -2.87 -3.22 17.95
C MET A 12 -2.81 -3.50 19.45
N PRO A 13 -3.03 -4.72 19.91
CA PRO A 13 -3.03 -5.03 21.34
C PRO A 13 -1.65 -4.86 21.97
N ALA A 14 -1.62 -4.65 23.28
CA ALA A 14 -0.39 -4.64 24.05
C ALA A 14 0.45 -5.92 23.80
N GLY A 15 1.76 -5.76 23.76
CA GLY A 15 2.71 -6.85 23.51
C GLY A 15 3.07 -7.09 22.04
N VAL A 16 2.40 -6.45 21.08
CA VAL A 16 2.70 -6.58 19.64
C VAL A 16 3.70 -5.51 19.19
N ALA A 17 3.41 -4.24 19.44
CA ALA A 17 4.28 -3.12 19.08
C ALA A 17 4.95 -2.44 20.29
N GLY A 18 4.65 -2.90 21.49
CA GLY A 18 5.15 -2.34 22.75
C GLY A 18 4.31 -2.80 23.94
N PRO A 19 4.58 -2.30 25.16
CA PRO A 19 3.88 -2.72 26.37
C PRO A 19 2.41 -2.27 26.42
N ASP A 20 2.06 -1.21 25.70
CA ASP A 20 0.72 -0.64 25.65
C ASP A 20 0.04 -0.87 24.31
N PRO A 21 -1.31 -0.86 24.22
CA PRO A 21 -2.02 -0.88 22.94
C PRO A 21 -1.66 0.35 22.11
N VAL A 22 -1.49 0.16 20.79
CA VAL A 22 -1.19 1.24 19.83
C VAL A 22 -2.35 1.38 18.85
N SER A 23 -2.89 2.60 18.74
CA SER A 23 -3.90 2.92 17.73
C SER A 23 -3.23 3.58 16.52
N PHE A 24 -3.57 3.13 15.32
CA PHE A 24 -3.08 3.69 14.08
C PHE A 24 -4.13 3.61 12.97
N VAL A 25 -3.91 4.35 11.91
CA VAL A 25 -4.76 4.35 10.72
C VAL A 25 -4.09 3.55 9.63
N VAL A 26 -4.87 2.75 8.90
CA VAL A 26 -4.44 2.12 7.65
C VAL A 26 -5.41 2.47 6.53
N HIS A 27 -4.91 2.68 5.33
CA HIS A 27 -5.68 2.94 4.13
C HIS A 27 -5.49 1.85 3.10
N ALA A 28 -6.60 1.43 2.49
CA ALA A 28 -6.62 0.86 1.15
C ALA A 28 -7.10 1.95 0.18
N PHE A 29 -6.73 1.85 -1.09
CA PHE A 29 -7.06 2.90 -2.05
C PHE A 29 -7.80 2.33 -3.25
N VAL A 30 -8.98 2.88 -3.52
CA VAL A 30 -9.67 2.71 -4.80
C VAL A 30 -9.11 3.74 -5.76
N VAL A 31 -8.50 3.27 -6.83
CA VAL A 31 -7.92 4.08 -7.90
C VAL A 31 -8.78 3.92 -9.13
N ARG A 32 -9.37 5.01 -9.61
CA ARG A 32 -10.21 5.03 -10.81
C ARG A 32 -9.46 5.62 -11.99
N ASP A 33 -9.47 4.87 -13.10
CA ASP A 33 -9.01 5.32 -14.40
C ASP A 33 -10.12 5.02 -15.45
N GLY A 34 -10.90 6.03 -15.80
CA GLY A 34 -12.10 5.84 -16.61
C GLY A 34 -13.14 4.95 -15.91
N ASP A 35 -13.49 3.84 -16.55
CA ASP A 35 -14.44 2.84 -16.03
C ASP A 35 -13.75 1.70 -15.25
N ASP A 36 -12.43 1.63 -15.30
CA ASP A 36 -11.65 0.58 -14.64
C ASP A 36 -11.22 1.00 -13.22
N ILE A 37 -11.21 0.03 -12.31
CA ILE A 37 -10.81 0.21 -10.92
C ILE A 37 -9.60 -0.67 -10.61
N ILE A 38 -8.60 -0.08 -9.97
CA ILE A 38 -7.55 -0.77 -9.22
C ILE A 38 -7.86 -0.60 -7.74
N LEU A 39 -7.87 -1.70 -6.99
CA LEU A 39 -7.84 -1.65 -5.54
C LEU A 39 -6.41 -1.89 -5.06
N VAL A 40 -5.87 -0.96 -4.29
CA VAL A 40 -4.54 -1.09 -3.66
C VAL A 40 -4.73 -1.40 -2.19
N ASP A 41 -4.29 -2.58 -1.78
CA ASP A 41 -4.49 -3.19 -0.46
C ASP A 41 -5.96 -3.50 -0.10
N THR A 42 -6.16 -4.26 0.97
CA THR A 42 -7.50 -4.77 1.34
C THR A 42 -7.84 -4.60 2.82
N LEU A 43 -7.07 -3.78 3.55
CA LEU A 43 -7.23 -3.58 4.99
C LEU A 43 -7.00 -4.86 5.82
N GLN A 44 -7.21 -4.78 7.15
CA GLN A 44 -6.76 -5.80 8.10
C GLN A 44 -7.66 -7.02 8.23
N GLN A 45 -8.96 -6.86 8.06
CA GLN A 45 -9.93 -7.94 8.36
C GLN A 45 -11.18 -7.85 7.48
N PRO A 46 -11.91 -8.97 7.34
CA PRO A 46 -13.10 -9.02 6.50
C PRO A 46 -14.11 -7.92 6.78
N GLY A 47 -14.41 -7.60 8.03
CA GLY A 47 -15.35 -6.53 8.41
C GLY A 47 -14.94 -5.13 7.94
N HIS A 48 -13.69 -4.91 7.54
CA HIS A 48 -13.25 -3.63 6.95
C HIS A 48 -13.56 -3.52 5.45
N VAL A 49 -13.98 -4.59 4.80
CA VAL A 49 -14.29 -4.59 3.35
C VAL A 49 -15.49 -3.68 3.03
N ASP A 50 -16.37 -3.42 4.00
CA ASP A 50 -17.45 -2.45 3.82
C ASP A 50 -16.92 -1.00 3.69
N LEU A 51 -15.78 -0.66 4.28
CA LEU A 51 -15.10 0.63 4.07
C LEU A 51 -14.57 0.75 2.63
N ILE A 52 -14.15 -0.37 2.03
CA ILE A 52 -13.79 -0.43 0.60
C ILE A 52 -15.03 -0.25 -0.26
N ALA A 53 -16.17 -0.88 0.11
CA ALA A 53 -17.45 -0.68 -0.59
C ALA A 53 -17.89 0.79 -0.57
N GLU A 54 -17.71 1.49 0.55
CA GLU A 54 -17.97 2.93 0.65
C GLU A 54 -17.04 3.76 -0.24
N ALA A 55 -15.75 3.39 -0.33
CA ALA A 55 -14.79 4.06 -1.21
C ALA A 55 -15.16 3.85 -2.69
N LEU A 56 -15.53 2.62 -3.07
CA LEU A 56 -16.05 2.29 -4.41
C LEU A 56 -17.31 3.12 -4.75
N ALA A 57 -18.25 3.23 -3.81
CA ALA A 57 -19.44 4.04 -3.99
C ALA A 57 -19.13 5.54 -4.21
N ARG A 58 -18.14 6.09 -3.47
CA ARG A 58 -17.64 7.47 -3.70
C ARG A 58 -16.98 7.62 -5.07
N ALA A 59 -16.35 6.55 -5.58
CA ALA A 59 -15.84 6.50 -6.94
C ALA A 59 -16.92 6.32 -8.02
N GLY A 60 -18.21 6.21 -7.62
CA GLY A 60 -19.33 5.93 -8.54
C GLY A 60 -19.30 4.52 -9.12
N SER A 61 -18.76 3.54 -8.38
CA SER A 61 -18.44 2.20 -8.85
C SER A 61 -18.78 1.13 -7.80
N GLY A 62 -18.50 -0.13 -8.12
CA GLY A 62 -18.68 -1.28 -7.24
C GLY A 62 -17.59 -2.34 -7.45
N PHE A 63 -17.70 -3.45 -6.73
CA PHE A 63 -16.72 -4.55 -6.80
C PHE A 63 -16.61 -5.17 -8.21
N GLU A 64 -17.68 -5.12 -8.99
CA GLU A 64 -17.72 -5.63 -10.36
C GLU A 64 -16.80 -4.88 -11.34
N ALA A 65 -16.41 -3.64 -11.00
CA ALA A 65 -15.51 -2.83 -11.82
C ALA A 65 -14.03 -3.02 -11.45
N ILE A 66 -13.72 -3.72 -10.36
CA ILE A 66 -12.33 -3.96 -9.95
C ILE A 66 -11.69 -4.91 -10.98
N ARG A 67 -10.69 -4.41 -11.71
CA ARG A 67 -9.89 -5.17 -12.66
C ARG A 67 -8.68 -5.78 -12.01
N TYR A 68 -8.05 -5.03 -11.10
CA TYR A 68 -6.83 -5.44 -10.41
C TYR A 68 -6.92 -5.13 -8.92
N ILE A 69 -6.40 -6.06 -8.12
CA ILE A 69 -6.10 -5.87 -6.71
C ILE A 69 -4.59 -5.94 -6.61
N VAL A 70 -3.94 -4.83 -6.26
CA VAL A 70 -2.49 -4.76 -6.07
C VAL A 70 -2.19 -4.70 -4.59
N LEU A 71 -1.45 -5.68 -4.10
CA LEU A 71 -1.03 -5.74 -2.69
C LEU A 71 0.38 -5.15 -2.60
N THR A 72 0.52 -4.08 -1.81
CA THR A 72 1.81 -3.41 -1.64
C THR A 72 2.81 -4.34 -0.96
N HIS A 73 2.37 -5.12 0.02
CA HIS A 73 3.18 -6.09 0.74
C HIS A 73 2.31 -7.09 1.54
N HIS A 74 2.95 -8.02 2.26
CA HIS A 74 2.25 -9.16 2.87
C HIS A 74 1.68 -8.93 4.27
N HIS A 75 1.87 -7.78 4.92
CA HIS A 75 1.39 -7.57 6.29
C HIS A 75 -0.14 -7.66 6.39
N PRO A 76 -0.66 -8.14 7.55
CA PRO A 76 -2.09 -8.44 7.70
C PRO A 76 -3.02 -7.24 7.53
N ASP A 77 -2.56 -6.04 7.88
CA ASP A 77 -3.35 -4.80 7.74
C ASP A 77 -3.47 -4.32 6.28
N HIS A 78 -2.76 -4.96 5.34
CA HIS A 78 -2.87 -4.74 3.90
C HIS A 78 -3.58 -5.89 3.18
N THR A 79 -3.52 -7.10 3.74
CA THR A 79 -3.98 -8.32 3.05
C THR A 79 -5.15 -9.02 3.73
N GLY A 80 -5.52 -8.62 4.94
CA GLY A 80 -6.49 -9.35 5.77
C GLY A 80 -7.91 -9.43 5.20
N GLY A 81 -8.34 -8.44 4.41
CA GLY A 81 -9.63 -8.44 3.71
C GLY A 81 -9.63 -9.16 2.36
N LEU A 82 -8.47 -9.63 1.86
CA LEU A 82 -8.31 -10.09 0.48
C LEU A 82 -9.30 -11.19 0.08
N ALA A 83 -9.46 -12.21 0.90
CA ALA A 83 -10.36 -13.33 0.58
C ALA A 83 -11.82 -12.87 0.40
N GLU A 84 -12.29 -11.93 1.23
CA GLU A 84 -13.63 -11.35 1.11
C GLU A 84 -13.73 -10.44 -0.12
N VAL A 85 -12.73 -9.59 -0.38
CA VAL A 85 -12.70 -8.75 -1.58
C VAL A 85 -12.79 -9.61 -2.84
N VAL A 86 -11.98 -10.66 -2.96
CA VAL A 86 -12.02 -11.59 -4.11
C VAL A 86 -13.37 -12.29 -4.24
N SER A 87 -14.02 -12.62 -3.12
CA SER A 87 -15.38 -13.21 -3.18
C SER A 87 -16.43 -12.26 -3.78
N ARG A 88 -16.23 -10.92 -3.59
CA ARG A 88 -17.10 -9.88 -4.15
C ARG A 88 -16.66 -9.43 -5.56
N ALA A 89 -15.39 -9.63 -5.90
CA ALA A 89 -14.76 -9.26 -7.18
C ALA A 89 -14.03 -10.45 -7.83
N PRO A 90 -14.73 -11.56 -8.14
CA PRO A 90 -14.08 -12.79 -8.62
C PRO A 90 -13.41 -12.66 -10.00
N GLN A 91 -13.68 -11.58 -10.73
CA GLN A 91 -13.05 -11.25 -12.01
C GLN A 91 -11.71 -10.52 -11.85
N ALA A 92 -11.40 -10.00 -10.65
CA ALA A 92 -10.20 -9.21 -10.42
C ALA A 92 -8.95 -10.08 -10.41
N GLN A 93 -7.90 -9.64 -11.08
CA GLN A 93 -6.57 -10.24 -10.99
C GLN A 93 -5.87 -9.70 -9.74
N VAL A 94 -5.29 -10.60 -8.92
CA VAL A 94 -4.57 -10.23 -7.71
C VAL A 94 -3.07 -10.22 -7.99
N LEU A 95 -2.41 -9.11 -7.67
CA LEU A 95 -1.02 -8.85 -7.98
C LEU A 95 -0.24 -8.51 -6.69
N GLY A 96 1.03 -8.93 -6.64
CA GLY A 96 1.93 -8.60 -5.54
C GLY A 96 3.39 -8.77 -5.94
N GLY A 97 4.30 -8.16 -5.22
CA GLY A 97 5.73 -8.26 -5.50
C GLY A 97 6.29 -9.66 -5.26
N ALA A 98 7.34 -10.03 -6.01
CA ALA A 98 7.88 -11.39 -6.07
C ALA A 98 8.26 -11.98 -4.70
N GLY A 99 8.78 -11.17 -3.77
CA GLY A 99 9.15 -11.64 -2.43
C GLY A 99 7.96 -11.98 -1.54
N ASP A 100 6.79 -11.36 -1.79
CA ASP A 100 5.61 -11.46 -0.92
C ASP A 100 4.49 -12.31 -1.50
N ALA A 101 4.38 -12.45 -2.82
CA ALA A 101 3.25 -13.10 -3.49
C ALA A 101 2.95 -14.50 -2.92
N ARG A 102 4.00 -15.31 -2.68
CA ARG A 102 3.82 -16.65 -2.09
C ARG A 102 3.33 -16.60 -0.65
N VAL A 103 3.86 -15.70 0.17
CA VAL A 103 3.47 -15.53 1.58
C VAL A 103 2.00 -15.11 1.66
N ILE A 104 1.59 -14.15 0.82
CA ILE A 104 0.20 -13.70 0.73
C ILE A 104 -0.71 -14.86 0.32
N ALA A 105 -0.35 -15.60 -0.74
CA ALA A 105 -1.15 -16.71 -1.23
C ALA A 105 -1.32 -17.84 -0.18
N GLU A 106 -0.27 -18.15 0.58
CA GLU A 106 -0.31 -19.13 1.66
C GLU A 106 -1.20 -18.65 2.83
N ALA A 107 -1.12 -17.37 3.20
CA ALA A 107 -1.89 -16.81 4.32
C ALA A 107 -3.39 -16.64 3.98
N THR A 108 -3.70 -16.15 2.79
CA THR A 108 -5.06 -15.76 2.40
C THR A 108 -5.83 -16.84 1.62
N ARG A 109 -5.13 -17.86 1.11
CA ARG A 109 -5.66 -18.89 0.19
C ARG A 109 -6.14 -18.32 -1.17
N VAL A 110 -5.63 -17.15 -1.54
CA VAL A 110 -5.90 -16.50 -2.83
C VAL A 110 -4.63 -16.58 -3.68
N ALA A 111 -4.78 -16.92 -4.96
CA ALA A 111 -3.66 -16.89 -5.90
C ALA A 111 -3.21 -15.44 -6.14
N VAL A 112 -1.91 -15.21 -6.17
CA VAL A 112 -1.30 -13.89 -6.39
C VAL A 112 -0.30 -14.02 -7.52
N ASP A 113 -0.51 -13.22 -8.58
CA ASP A 113 0.42 -13.12 -9.69
C ASP A 113 1.54 -12.12 -9.35
N VAL A 114 2.73 -12.40 -9.84
CA VAL A 114 3.91 -11.58 -9.52
C VAL A 114 3.99 -10.36 -10.44
N VAL A 115 4.26 -9.20 -9.83
CA VAL A 115 4.61 -7.95 -10.53
C VAL A 115 5.94 -7.40 -10.03
N GLY A 116 6.59 -6.57 -10.84
CA GLY A 116 7.89 -6.00 -10.50
C GLY A 116 8.34 -4.87 -11.44
N ALA A 117 9.64 -4.63 -11.47
CA ALA A 117 10.22 -3.56 -12.29
C ALA A 117 9.91 -3.73 -13.77
N GLY A 118 9.42 -2.67 -14.40
CA GLY A 118 9.02 -2.62 -15.80
C GLY A 118 7.57 -2.99 -16.06
N ASP A 119 6.86 -3.48 -15.06
CA ASP A 119 5.42 -3.70 -15.16
C ASP A 119 4.62 -2.42 -14.91
N SER A 120 3.42 -2.38 -15.47
CA SER A 120 2.44 -1.34 -15.19
C SER A 120 1.04 -1.94 -15.06
N VAL A 121 0.22 -1.33 -14.20
CA VAL A 121 -1.18 -1.72 -13.96
C VAL A 121 -2.05 -0.52 -14.29
N LEU A 122 -2.78 -0.57 -15.42
CA LEU A 122 -3.61 0.54 -15.93
C LEU A 122 -2.87 1.89 -15.89
N GLY A 123 -1.63 1.92 -16.39
CA GLY A 123 -0.82 3.14 -16.46
C GLY A 123 -0.05 3.50 -15.17
N LEU A 124 -0.31 2.84 -14.05
CA LEU A 124 0.52 2.96 -12.85
C LEU A 124 1.79 2.12 -13.01
N GLU A 125 2.95 2.75 -12.90
CA GLU A 125 4.24 2.05 -12.87
C GLU A 125 4.39 1.26 -11.56
N VAL A 126 4.79 -0.01 -11.65
CA VAL A 126 5.14 -0.82 -10.49
C VAL A 126 6.62 -0.59 -10.16
N VAL A 127 6.88 -0.10 -8.97
CA VAL A 127 8.23 0.18 -8.48
C VAL A 127 8.54 -0.75 -7.31
N PRO A 128 9.42 -1.75 -7.46
CA PRO A 128 9.89 -2.54 -6.32
C PRO A 128 10.58 -1.65 -5.29
N THR A 129 10.14 -1.77 -4.05
CA THR A 129 10.63 -0.97 -2.92
C THR A 129 10.90 -1.87 -1.72
N PRO A 130 11.80 -2.86 -1.88
CA PRO A 130 12.04 -3.86 -0.84
C PRO A 130 12.71 -3.25 0.39
N GLY A 131 12.55 -3.93 1.52
CA GLY A 131 13.16 -3.57 2.79
C GLY A 131 12.16 -3.64 3.93
N HIS A 132 11.02 -2.95 3.85
CA HIS A 132 9.91 -3.14 4.80
C HIS A 132 9.47 -4.62 4.76
N THR A 133 9.18 -5.14 3.58
CA THR A 133 9.17 -6.58 3.28
C THR A 133 10.02 -6.85 2.05
N ALA A 134 10.34 -8.13 1.79
CA ALA A 134 11.15 -8.52 0.64
C ALA A 134 10.47 -8.26 -0.71
N GLY A 135 9.13 -8.30 -0.73
CA GLY A 135 8.33 -8.12 -1.94
C GLY A 135 7.56 -6.80 -2.00
N HIS A 136 7.89 -5.83 -1.13
CA HIS A 136 7.18 -4.54 -1.13
C HIS A 136 7.26 -3.83 -2.49
N VAL A 137 6.12 -3.26 -2.92
CA VAL A 137 6.02 -2.45 -4.14
C VAL A 137 5.29 -1.14 -3.86
N CYS A 138 5.76 -0.07 -4.50
CA CYS A 138 5.02 1.18 -4.67
C CYS A 138 4.37 1.23 -6.04
N LEU A 139 3.32 2.05 -6.19
CA LEU A 139 2.69 2.35 -7.47
C LEU A 139 2.86 3.84 -7.77
N VAL A 140 3.36 4.17 -8.95
CA VAL A 140 3.59 5.56 -9.37
C VAL A 140 2.65 5.90 -10.52
N ASP A 141 1.90 7.00 -10.39
CA ASP A 141 1.24 7.64 -11.51
C ASP A 141 2.19 8.66 -12.14
N PRO A 142 2.76 8.36 -13.32
CA PRO A 142 3.68 9.28 -13.98
C PRO A 142 2.99 10.56 -14.45
N GLY A 143 1.66 10.53 -14.70
CA GLY A 143 0.90 11.68 -15.16
C GLY A 143 0.74 12.78 -14.11
N SER A 144 0.63 12.41 -12.84
CA SER A 144 0.50 13.35 -11.70
C SER A 144 1.75 13.38 -10.80
N SER A 145 2.78 12.60 -11.11
CA SER A 145 3.94 12.40 -10.21
C SER A 145 3.55 11.99 -8.79
N THR A 146 2.47 11.20 -8.67
CA THR A 146 1.96 10.68 -7.38
C THR A 146 2.48 9.26 -7.15
N VAL A 147 2.90 8.97 -5.92
CA VAL A 147 3.30 7.63 -5.49
C VAL A 147 2.43 7.13 -4.34
N LEU A 148 1.84 5.94 -4.50
CA LEU A 148 1.26 5.15 -3.43
C LEU A 148 2.40 4.37 -2.78
N LEU A 149 2.72 4.71 -1.53
CA LEU A 149 3.99 4.34 -0.88
C LEU A 149 3.90 3.05 -0.07
N GLY A 150 2.68 2.51 0.17
CA GLY A 150 2.55 1.44 1.15
C GLY A 150 3.17 1.86 2.48
N ASP A 151 4.06 1.02 2.99
CA ASP A 151 4.71 1.19 4.30
C ASP A 151 6.20 1.57 4.23
N VAL A 152 6.65 2.07 3.07
CA VAL A 152 8.02 2.63 2.96
C VAL A 152 8.20 3.77 3.95
N VAL A 153 7.17 4.61 4.12
CA VAL A 153 7.08 5.68 5.12
C VAL A 153 5.67 5.77 5.68
N GLY A 154 5.53 6.26 6.91
CA GLY A 154 4.28 6.72 7.49
C GLY A 154 4.27 8.25 7.64
N ASN A 155 3.08 8.87 7.68
CA ASN A 155 2.92 10.31 7.91
C ASN A 155 1.82 10.58 8.94
N ILE A 156 2.03 10.15 10.17
CA ILE A 156 1.11 10.37 11.31
C ILE A 156 1.62 11.58 12.09
N GLY A 157 1.18 12.78 11.66
CA GLY A 157 1.63 14.05 12.24
C GLY A 157 3.01 14.50 11.76
N ARG A 158 3.89 13.58 11.38
CA ARG A 158 5.17 13.83 10.72
C ARG A 158 5.55 12.63 9.84
N LEU A 159 6.42 12.90 8.86
CA LEU A 159 6.97 11.84 8.02
C LEU A 159 8.02 11.03 8.81
N GLU A 160 7.85 9.72 8.81
CA GLU A 160 8.72 8.78 9.50
C GLU A 160 9.02 7.56 8.62
N ARG A 161 10.16 6.90 8.87
CA ARG A 161 10.45 5.57 8.32
C ARG A 161 9.43 4.55 8.80
N GLY A 162 9.22 3.49 8.05
CA GLY A 162 8.45 2.33 8.52
C GLY A 162 8.97 1.84 9.87
N PRO A 163 8.10 1.34 10.77
CA PRO A 163 8.50 0.89 12.11
C PRO A 163 9.56 -0.22 12.04
N ALA A 164 10.68 -0.05 12.79
CA ALA A 164 11.80 -0.98 12.75
C ALA A 164 11.43 -2.42 13.10
N GLN A 165 10.48 -2.62 14.04
CA GLN A 165 10.01 -3.96 14.45
C GLN A 165 9.20 -4.68 13.38
N PHE A 166 8.72 -3.98 12.34
CA PHE A 166 7.97 -4.53 11.22
C PHE A 166 8.76 -4.45 9.90
N THR A 167 10.02 -4.00 9.95
CA THR A 167 10.90 -3.88 8.77
C THR A 167 11.86 -5.06 8.74
N GLU A 168 11.77 -5.88 7.69
CA GLU A 168 12.58 -7.11 7.56
C GLU A 168 14.08 -6.81 7.32
N ASN A 169 14.38 -5.74 6.58
CA ASN A 169 15.74 -5.37 6.20
C ASN A 169 15.90 -3.84 6.19
N ALA A 170 16.47 -3.29 7.26
CA ALA A 170 16.63 -1.85 7.44
C ALA A 170 17.57 -1.23 6.39
N ASP A 171 18.66 -1.90 6.03
CA ASP A 171 19.62 -1.39 5.04
C ASP A 171 18.98 -1.30 3.64
N GLN A 172 18.16 -2.29 3.30
CA GLN A 172 17.43 -2.30 2.03
C GLN A 172 16.30 -1.26 2.02
N ALA A 173 15.59 -1.06 3.14
CA ALA A 173 14.60 0.00 3.29
C ALA A 173 15.23 1.39 3.12
N GLU A 174 16.42 1.62 3.68
CA GLU A 174 17.16 2.87 3.50
C GLU A 174 17.60 3.07 2.03
N ALA A 175 18.08 2.01 1.35
CA ALA A 175 18.40 2.08 -0.08
C ALA A 175 17.16 2.39 -0.93
N THR A 176 15.99 1.84 -0.58
CA THR A 176 14.70 2.15 -1.19
C THR A 176 14.34 3.63 -1.04
N LEU A 177 14.51 4.21 0.16
CA LEU A 177 14.27 5.63 0.40
C LEU A 177 15.17 6.52 -0.47
N HIS A 178 16.45 6.19 -0.59
CA HIS A 178 17.39 6.90 -1.50
C HIS A 178 16.90 6.84 -2.95
N ALA A 179 16.50 5.67 -3.43
CA ALA A 179 16.00 5.52 -4.79
C ALA A 179 14.72 6.35 -5.05
N LEU A 180 13.80 6.41 -4.09
CA LEU A 180 12.57 7.23 -4.20
C LEU A 180 12.85 8.73 -4.12
N ALA A 181 13.84 9.14 -3.32
CA ALA A 181 14.27 10.54 -3.23
C ALA A 181 14.76 11.09 -4.58
N ASP A 182 15.37 10.25 -5.40
CA ASP A 182 15.93 10.63 -6.71
C ASP A 182 14.91 10.60 -7.87
N ARG A 183 13.65 10.20 -7.63
CA ARG A 183 12.66 10.01 -8.71
C ARG A 183 11.90 11.28 -9.12
N GLY A 184 12.00 12.40 -8.39
CA GLY A 184 11.28 13.63 -8.70
C GLY A 184 9.77 13.55 -8.47
N LEU A 185 9.32 12.75 -7.49
CA LEU A 185 7.92 12.55 -7.13
C LEU A 185 7.37 13.77 -6.36
N GLU A 186 6.17 14.23 -6.74
CA GLU A 186 5.57 15.43 -6.15
C GLU A 186 4.58 15.11 -5.02
N HIS A 187 3.84 13.99 -5.13
CA HIS A 187 2.80 13.64 -4.17
C HIS A 187 3.08 12.25 -3.59
N GLY A 188 3.21 12.17 -2.26
CA GLY A 188 3.34 10.92 -1.51
C GLY A 188 2.04 10.55 -0.81
N VAL A 189 1.59 9.31 -0.98
CA VAL A 189 0.38 8.76 -0.36
C VAL A 189 0.77 7.48 0.38
N PRO A 190 1.06 7.56 1.69
CA PRO A 190 1.39 6.39 2.50
C PRO A 190 0.11 5.62 2.89
N SER A 191 0.26 4.36 3.25
CA SER A 191 -0.86 3.59 3.81
C SER A 191 -1.16 4.00 5.25
N HIS A 192 -0.18 4.54 5.98
CA HIS A 192 -0.35 5.04 7.35
C HIS A 192 -0.18 6.56 7.44
N GLY A 193 -1.30 7.26 7.71
CA GLY A 193 -1.33 8.71 7.90
C GLY A 193 -1.77 9.50 6.66
N ASP A 194 -1.41 10.78 6.62
CA ASP A 194 -1.92 11.72 5.63
C ASP A 194 -1.01 11.81 4.38
N PRO A 195 -1.59 12.05 3.19
CA PRO A 195 -0.82 12.40 1.99
C PRO A 195 0.03 13.66 2.20
N PHE A 196 1.15 13.75 1.49
CA PHE A 196 2.06 14.89 1.60
C PHE A 196 2.62 15.32 0.24
N ALA A 197 3.00 16.60 0.14
CA ALA A 197 3.57 17.20 -1.08
C ALA A 197 5.10 17.12 -1.08
N GLY A 198 5.70 17.20 -2.29
CA GLY A 198 7.14 17.15 -2.48
C GLY A 198 7.73 15.82 -2.04
N ALA A 199 7.13 14.71 -2.46
CA ALA A 199 7.44 13.38 -1.92
C ALA A 199 8.94 13.06 -1.96
N SER A 200 9.60 13.18 -3.11
CA SER A 200 11.05 12.93 -3.21
C SER A 200 11.87 13.85 -2.31
N ARG A 201 11.52 15.13 -2.23
CA ARG A 201 12.22 16.10 -1.36
C ARG A 201 12.02 15.77 0.12
N SER A 202 10.80 15.46 0.53
CA SER A 202 10.49 15.14 1.93
C SER A 202 11.18 13.84 2.37
N ILE A 203 11.25 12.83 1.49
CA ILE A 203 12.02 11.61 1.72
C ILE A 203 13.52 11.93 1.82
N ALA A 204 14.07 12.79 0.95
CA ALA A 204 15.46 13.23 1.05
C ALA A 204 15.76 14.01 2.34
N GLU A 205 14.78 14.74 2.88
CA GLU A 205 14.88 15.37 4.20
C GLU A 205 14.87 14.36 5.33
N LEU A 206 13.99 13.35 5.25
CA LEU A 206 13.94 12.24 6.20
C LEU A 206 15.27 11.49 6.28
N LEU A 207 15.93 11.25 5.13
CA LEU A 207 17.24 10.59 5.05
C LEU A 207 18.36 11.37 5.77
N ARG A 208 18.24 12.69 5.89
CA ARG A 208 19.21 13.53 6.64
C ARG A 208 19.01 13.50 8.16
N THR A 209 17.86 13.01 8.63
CA THR A 209 17.63 12.83 10.06
C THR A 209 18.20 11.48 10.50
N SER A 210 19.00 11.47 11.56
CA SER A 210 19.50 10.20 12.14
C SER A 210 18.32 9.28 12.51
N ALA A 211 18.50 8.00 12.23
CA ALA A 211 17.54 6.96 12.60
C ALA A 211 17.48 6.81 14.12
#